data_a4b04450657ad196aa2b6be24fcec0c6
#
_entry.id   a4b04450657ad196aa2b6be24fcec0c6
#
_cell.length_a   1.000
_cell.length_b   1.000
_cell.length_c   1.000
_cell.angle_alpha   90.00
_cell.angle_beta   90.00
_cell.angle_gamma   90.00
#
_symmetry.space_group_name_H-M   'P 1'
#
loop_
_entity.id
_entity.type
_entity.pdbx_description
1 polymer ?
#
loop_
_entity_poly.entity_id
_entity_poly.type
_entity_poly.pdbx_seq_one_letter_code
_entity_poly.pdbx_strand_id
1 'polypeptide(L)'
;VNTFKDLKIISYPYDKKPLYESNTDFYKLFLRGAVVNKVNKVVCLPPVKSFDLTDTSEISSENDIVYETLLDGTMINLFNHNDKWTISTRSEIGGYNKWQDKKSFREMFDECSTLDENSLDKSMSYSFVMRHTENRNVSPIHENTLLLVEVYKYTDTHIQRLNLSDFKELDCEIVDQYKDKEDFMKFYEGPVIPYHIK
;
A
#
# COMPACT_ATOMS: atom_id res chain seq x y z
N VAL A 1 -13.48 -3.97 13.42
CA VAL A 1 -12.09 -4.28 13.83
C VAL A 1 -11.93 -5.78 13.81
N ASN A 2 -11.08 -6.31 12.91
CA ASN A 2 -10.73 -7.72 12.89
C ASN A 2 -9.50 -7.94 13.78
N THR A 3 -9.52 -9.02 14.56
CA THR A 3 -8.44 -9.36 15.49
C THR A 3 -7.72 -10.63 15.03
N PHE A 4 -6.39 -10.61 15.11
CA PHE A 4 -5.55 -11.77 14.83
C PHE A 4 -4.50 -11.87 15.95
N LYS A 5 -4.63 -12.86 16.84
CA LYS A 5 -3.79 -12.97 18.04
C LYS A 5 -3.87 -11.69 18.89
N ASP A 6 -2.74 -11.00 19.07
CA ASP A 6 -2.60 -9.73 19.79
C ASP A 6 -2.59 -8.48 18.90
N LEU A 7 -2.94 -8.67 17.62
CA LEU A 7 -3.01 -7.61 16.61
C LEU A 7 -4.46 -7.28 16.27
N LYS A 8 -4.71 -6.03 15.92
CA LYS A 8 -6.00 -5.53 15.43
C LYS A 8 -5.78 -4.71 14.17
N ILE A 9 -6.63 -4.91 13.16
CA ILE A 9 -6.65 -4.05 11.98
C ILE A 9 -7.77 -3.03 12.08
N ILE A 10 -7.47 -1.79 11.75
CA ILE A 10 -8.43 -0.69 11.74
C ILE A 10 -9.15 -0.68 10.40
N SER A 11 -10.45 -0.87 10.41
CA SER A 11 -11.30 -0.84 9.22
C SER A 11 -12.46 0.13 9.41
N TYR A 12 -12.92 0.72 8.30
CA TYR A 12 -14.11 1.57 8.27
C TYR A 12 -15.20 0.91 7.43
N PRO A 13 -16.48 1.08 7.80
CA PRO A 13 -17.60 0.67 6.95
C PRO A 13 -17.52 1.37 5.60
N TYR A 14 -17.80 0.64 4.52
CA TYR A 14 -17.69 1.13 3.14
C TYR A 14 -18.71 2.22 2.81
N ASP A 15 -19.83 2.23 3.49
CA ASP A 15 -21.05 2.99 3.18
C ASP A 15 -21.08 4.41 3.77
N LYS A 16 -20.04 4.80 4.50
CA LYS A 16 -19.98 6.18 4.99
C LYS A 16 -19.35 7.06 3.92
N LYS A 17 -20.12 8.10 3.53
CA LYS A 17 -19.67 9.20 2.66
C LYS A 17 -18.23 9.61 3.00
N PRO A 18 -17.45 10.02 1.99
CA PRO A 18 -16.06 10.41 2.23
C PRO A 18 -15.99 11.39 3.40
N LEU A 19 -15.10 11.07 4.32
CA LEU A 19 -14.89 11.77 5.60
C LEU A 19 -14.27 13.17 5.42
N TYR A 20 -14.37 13.75 4.23
CA TYR A 20 -13.75 15.02 3.86
C TYR A 20 -14.54 16.25 4.35
N GLU A 21 -15.76 16.04 4.85
CA GLU A 21 -16.64 17.17 5.24
C GLU A 21 -16.26 17.80 6.59
N SER A 22 -15.32 17.20 7.34
CA SER A 22 -14.82 17.83 8.58
C SER A 22 -13.31 17.66 8.74
N ASN A 23 -12.62 18.75 9.04
CA ASN A 23 -11.18 18.75 9.36
C ASN A 23 -10.80 17.80 10.52
N THR A 24 -11.76 17.35 11.31
CA THR A 24 -11.55 16.47 12.47
C THR A 24 -11.40 15.00 12.10
N ASP A 25 -11.75 14.60 10.88
CA ASP A 25 -11.76 13.18 10.47
C ASP A 25 -10.61 12.81 9.51
N PHE A 26 -9.77 13.79 9.15
CA PHE A 26 -8.67 13.59 8.19
C PHE A 26 -7.70 12.47 8.61
N TYR A 27 -7.42 12.32 9.92
CA TYR A 27 -6.57 11.23 10.43
C TYR A 27 -7.12 9.83 10.13
N LYS A 28 -8.43 9.68 9.90
CA LYS A 28 -9.04 8.39 9.56
C LYS A 28 -8.58 7.87 8.20
N LEU A 29 -8.18 8.75 7.28
CA LEU A 29 -7.63 8.36 5.98
C LEU A 29 -6.32 7.59 6.15
N PHE A 30 -5.49 8.00 7.09
CA PHE A 30 -4.20 7.37 7.39
C PHE A 30 -4.35 6.05 8.12
N LEU A 31 -5.44 5.85 8.86
CA LEU A 31 -5.60 4.68 9.70
C LEU A 31 -6.34 3.52 9.02
N ARG A 32 -6.85 3.69 7.81
CA ARG A 32 -7.57 2.63 7.12
C ARG A 32 -6.63 1.48 6.75
N GLY A 33 -6.80 0.32 7.38
CA GLY A 33 -5.94 -0.84 7.20
C GLY A 33 -4.69 -0.83 8.07
N ALA A 34 -4.52 0.19 8.93
CA ALA A 34 -3.44 0.20 9.91
C ALA A 34 -3.59 -0.96 10.89
N VAL A 35 -2.46 -1.57 11.25
CA VAL A 35 -2.41 -2.65 12.24
C VAL A 35 -1.82 -2.10 13.53
N VAL A 36 -2.52 -2.36 14.63
CA VAL A 36 -2.08 -1.99 15.97
C VAL A 36 -1.95 -3.22 16.86
N ASN A 37 -1.02 -3.17 17.80
CA ASN A 37 -0.83 -4.23 18.80
C ASN A 37 -1.81 -4.05 19.99
N LYS A 38 -1.72 -4.96 20.97
CA LYS A 38 -2.58 -4.98 22.18
C LYS A 38 -2.52 -3.70 23.02
N VAL A 39 -1.45 -2.91 22.93
CA VAL A 39 -1.30 -1.62 23.61
C VAL A 39 -1.60 -0.43 22.69
N ASN A 40 -2.24 -0.67 21.57
CA ASN A 40 -2.63 0.30 20.54
C ASN A 40 -1.44 1.04 19.88
N LYS A 41 -0.21 0.50 19.96
CA LYS A 41 0.92 1.00 19.16
C LYS A 41 0.75 0.53 17.72
N VAL A 42 0.90 1.44 16.76
CA VAL A 42 0.89 1.11 15.32
C VAL A 42 2.12 0.28 15.00
N VAL A 43 1.93 -0.86 14.34
CA VAL A 43 2.98 -1.77 13.88
C VAL A 43 3.03 -1.89 12.37
N CYS A 44 1.96 -1.48 11.67
CA CYS A 44 1.91 -1.38 10.23
C CYS A 44 0.97 -0.26 9.81
N LEU A 45 1.45 0.64 8.98
CA LEU A 45 0.67 1.70 8.36
C LEU A 45 0.67 1.46 6.84
N PRO A 46 -0.51 1.24 6.23
CA PRO A 46 -0.59 1.14 4.77
C PRO A 46 -0.54 2.52 4.12
N PRO A 47 -0.34 2.61 2.81
CA PRO A 47 -0.49 3.86 2.06
C PRO A 47 -1.82 4.54 2.36
N VAL A 48 -1.79 5.86 2.43
CA VAL A 48 -2.98 6.68 2.63
C VAL A 48 -4.01 6.38 1.53
N LYS A 49 -5.28 6.39 1.87
CA LYS A 49 -6.33 6.24 0.87
C LYS A 49 -6.26 7.39 -0.13
N SER A 50 -6.10 7.05 -1.41
CA SER A 50 -6.21 8.02 -2.50
C SER A 50 -7.61 8.63 -2.58
N PHE A 51 -7.71 9.86 -3.04
CA PHE A 51 -8.94 10.57 -3.33
C PHE A 51 -8.79 11.27 -4.68
N ASP A 52 -9.91 11.56 -5.33
CA ASP A 52 -9.92 12.28 -6.59
C ASP A 52 -9.56 13.74 -6.32
N LEU A 53 -8.53 14.24 -7.00
CA LEU A 53 -8.17 15.64 -6.97
C LEU A 53 -9.00 16.36 -8.03
N THR A 54 -10.04 17.08 -7.60
CA THR A 54 -10.96 17.81 -8.50
C THR A 54 -10.44 19.21 -8.86
N ASP A 55 -9.59 19.78 -8.02
CA ASP A 55 -8.98 21.11 -8.22
C ASP A 55 -7.49 21.06 -7.90
N THR A 56 -6.66 21.29 -8.93
CA THR A 56 -5.20 21.32 -8.79
C THR A 56 -4.69 22.63 -8.18
N SER A 57 -5.54 23.66 -8.03
CA SER A 57 -5.18 24.92 -7.39
C SER A 57 -4.95 24.81 -5.88
N GLU A 58 -5.46 23.72 -5.26
CA GLU A 58 -5.23 23.44 -3.85
C GLU A 58 -3.82 22.87 -3.55
N ILE A 59 -3.05 22.55 -4.59
CA ILE A 59 -1.66 22.07 -4.44
C ILE A 59 -0.78 23.28 -4.13
N SER A 60 -0.44 23.43 -2.86
CA SER A 60 0.20 24.65 -2.34
C SER A 60 1.69 24.77 -2.63
N SER A 61 2.38 23.71 -3.05
CA SER A 61 3.76 23.78 -3.55
C SER A 61 4.08 22.61 -4.48
N GLU A 62 4.71 22.89 -5.62
CA GLU A 62 5.16 21.85 -6.55
C GLU A 62 6.37 21.06 -6.02
N ASN A 63 7.04 21.54 -4.99
CA ASN A 63 8.31 20.98 -4.51
C ASN A 63 8.16 19.67 -3.71
N ASP A 64 6.95 19.38 -3.21
CA ASP A 64 6.69 18.20 -2.38
C ASP A 64 5.80 17.16 -3.08
N ILE A 65 5.57 17.33 -4.40
CA ILE A 65 4.72 16.42 -5.17
C ILE A 65 5.59 15.31 -5.75
N VAL A 66 5.16 14.06 -5.55
CA VAL A 66 5.71 12.89 -6.22
C VAL A 66 4.64 12.34 -7.16
N TYR A 67 4.98 12.18 -8.42
CA TYR A 67 4.13 11.54 -9.42
C TYR A 67 4.48 10.06 -9.48
N GLU A 68 3.48 9.21 -9.37
CA GLU A 68 3.65 7.74 -9.37
C GLU A 68 2.67 7.08 -10.33
N THR A 69 3.07 5.95 -10.91
CA THR A 69 2.15 5.12 -11.69
C THR A 69 1.09 4.50 -10.78
N LEU A 70 -0.19 4.65 -11.14
CA LEU A 70 -1.28 3.96 -10.48
C LEU A 70 -1.35 2.50 -10.95
N LEU A 71 -1.15 1.57 -10.04
CA LEU A 71 -1.10 0.14 -10.32
C LEU A 71 -2.41 -0.55 -9.93
N ASP A 72 -2.94 -1.39 -10.84
CA ASP A 72 -4.03 -2.31 -10.53
C ASP A 72 -3.47 -3.59 -9.89
N GLY A 73 -3.98 -3.95 -8.73
CA GLY A 73 -3.55 -5.13 -8.00
C GLY A 73 -4.09 -5.16 -6.57
N THR A 74 -3.59 -6.07 -5.78
CA THR A 74 -3.97 -6.19 -4.36
C THR A 74 -2.90 -5.57 -3.47
N MET A 75 -3.30 -4.61 -2.62
CA MET A 75 -2.43 -4.03 -1.61
C MET A 75 -2.11 -5.07 -0.53
N ILE A 76 -0.84 -5.38 -0.36
CA ILE A 76 -0.30 -6.24 0.69
C ILE A 76 0.71 -5.44 1.50
N ASN A 77 0.58 -5.47 2.81
CA ASN A 77 1.56 -4.87 3.70
C ASN A 77 2.32 -5.98 4.43
N LEU A 78 3.64 -5.90 4.45
CA LEU A 78 4.54 -6.81 5.15
C LEU A 78 5.15 -6.06 6.34
N PHE A 79 5.08 -6.62 7.53
CA PHE A 79 5.61 -6.01 8.75
C PHE A 79 6.06 -7.09 9.74
N ASN A 80 7.00 -6.72 10.61
CA ASN A 80 7.46 -7.60 11.67
C ASN A 80 6.68 -7.37 12.97
N HIS A 81 6.27 -8.46 13.62
CA HIS A 81 5.68 -8.42 14.94
C HIS A 81 6.12 -9.66 15.74
N ASN A 82 6.72 -9.43 16.90
CA ASN A 82 7.28 -10.48 17.77
C ASN A 82 8.24 -11.42 17.00
N ASP A 83 9.18 -10.85 16.26
CA ASP A 83 10.17 -11.54 15.42
C ASP A 83 9.59 -12.44 14.33
N LYS A 84 8.35 -12.17 13.90
CA LYS A 84 7.71 -12.85 12.78
C LYS A 84 7.22 -11.86 11.74
N TRP A 85 7.61 -12.11 10.50
CA TRP A 85 7.05 -11.40 9.37
C TRP A 85 5.61 -11.85 9.13
N THR A 86 4.75 -10.87 8.98
CA THR A 86 3.31 -11.06 8.83
C THR A 86 2.82 -10.14 7.73
N ILE A 87 1.92 -10.65 6.90
CA ILE A 87 1.26 -9.80 5.91
C ILE A 87 -0.11 -9.35 6.39
N SER A 88 -0.59 -8.24 5.84
CA SER A 88 -1.99 -7.84 5.92
C SER A 88 -2.47 -7.28 4.59
N THR A 89 -3.75 -7.44 4.33
CA THR A 89 -4.49 -6.66 3.35
C THR A 89 -5.08 -5.42 4.03
N ARG A 90 -5.88 -4.63 3.34
CA ARG A 90 -6.60 -3.50 3.97
C ARG A 90 -7.68 -3.91 4.98
N SER A 91 -8.06 -5.18 5.05
CA SER A 91 -9.17 -5.66 5.88
C SER A 91 -8.85 -6.85 6.74
N GLU A 92 -7.74 -7.54 6.51
CA GLU A 92 -7.38 -8.77 7.20
C GLU A 92 -5.89 -8.89 7.44
N ILE A 93 -5.52 -9.48 8.58
CA ILE A 93 -4.16 -9.84 8.95
C ILE A 93 -3.93 -11.32 8.61
N GLY A 94 -2.79 -11.64 8.01
CA GLY A 94 -2.41 -12.98 7.57
C GLY A 94 -2.70 -13.27 6.10
N GLY A 95 -3.65 -12.57 5.49
CA GLY A 95 -3.97 -12.74 4.07
C GLY A 95 -4.67 -14.05 3.73
N TYR A 96 -5.41 -14.65 4.66
CA TYR A 96 -6.10 -15.93 4.47
C TYR A 96 -7.42 -15.82 3.70
N ASN A 97 -7.91 -14.62 3.45
CA ASN A 97 -9.09 -14.37 2.62
C ASN A 97 -8.84 -14.85 1.18
N LYS A 98 -9.92 -15.31 0.55
CA LYS A 98 -9.95 -15.81 -0.82
C LYS A 98 -11.01 -15.07 -1.63
N TRP A 99 -10.74 -14.87 -2.91
CA TRP A 99 -11.77 -14.53 -3.87
C TRP A 99 -12.33 -15.81 -4.49
N GLN A 100 -13.60 -16.16 -4.17
CA GLN A 100 -14.21 -17.42 -4.57
C GLN A 100 -13.33 -18.61 -4.08
N ASP A 101 -13.41 -19.78 -4.60
CA ASP A 101 -12.62 -20.95 -4.17
C ASP A 101 -11.17 -20.97 -4.71
N LYS A 102 -10.58 -19.80 -4.93
CA LYS A 102 -9.21 -19.64 -5.41
C LYS A 102 -8.18 -19.61 -4.27
N LYS A 103 -6.93 -19.35 -4.62
CA LYS A 103 -5.83 -19.14 -3.66
C LYS A 103 -6.13 -17.99 -2.70
N SER A 104 -5.64 -18.10 -1.48
CA SER A 104 -5.62 -16.99 -0.53
C SER A 104 -4.62 -15.93 -0.95
N PHE A 105 -4.78 -14.70 -0.44
CA PHE A 105 -3.79 -13.65 -0.69
C PHE A 105 -2.41 -14.01 -0.14
N ARG A 106 -2.36 -14.85 0.92
CA ARG A 106 -1.10 -15.36 1.45
C ARG A 106 -0.41 -16.28 0.45
N GLU A 107 -1.12 -17.26 -0.12
CA GLU A 107 -0.57 -18.15 -1.14
C GLU A 107 -0.09 -17.37 -2.37
N MET A 108 -0.88 -16.40 -2.85
CA MET A 108 -0.49 -15.56 -3.98
C MET A 108 0.73 -14.69 -3.66
N PHE A 109 0.82 -14.15 -2.44
CA PHE A 109 1.98 -13.38 -2.00
C PHE A 109 3.25 -14.24 -1.99
N ASP A 110 3.16 -15.46 -1.46
CA ASP A 110 4.28 -16.39 -1.42
C ASP A 110 4.77 -16.79 -2.82
N GLU A 111 3.86 -16.84 -3.82
CA GLU A 111 4.22 -17.08 -5.23
C GLU A 111 4.79 -15.85 -5.95
N CYS A 112 4.46 -14.64 -5.52
CA CYS A 112 4.98 -13.40 -6.09
C CYS A 112 6.30 -12.94 -5.45
N SER A 113 6.56 -13.35 -4.20
CA SER A 113 7.64 -12.79 -3.40
C SER A 113 8.94 -13.56 -3.57
N THR A 114 10.00 -12.85 -3.94
CA THR A 114 11.40 -13.32 -3.92
C THR A 114 12.18 -12.74 -2.74
N LEU A 115 11.50 -11.99 -1.85
CA LEU A 115 12.13 -11.27 -0.75
C LEU A 115 12.80 -12.19 0.25
N ASP A 116 14.08 -11.93 0.58
CA ASP A 116 14.71 -12.52 1.75
C ASP A 116 14.30 -11.75 3.02
N GLU A 117 13.41 -12.33 3.82
CA GLU A 117 12.96 -11.75 5.08
C GLU A 117 14.10 -11.42 6.06
N ASN A 118 15.26 -12.07 5.95
CA ASN A 118 16.41 -11.79 6.81
C ASN A 118 17.13 -10.48 6.43
N SER A 119 16.97 -10.02 5.20
CA SER A 119 17.53 -8.75 4.75
C SER A 119 16.68 -7.54 5.12
N LEU A 120 15.45 -7.75 5.58
CA LEU A 120 14.50 -6.69 5.88
C LEU A 120 14.70 -6.11 7.29
N ASP A 121 14.59 -4.78 7.42
CA ASP A 121 14.61 -4.10 8.73
C ASP A 121 13.29 -4.31 9.48
N LYS A 122 13.36 -4.99 10.62
CA LYS A 122 12.21 -5.30 11.47
C LYS A 122 11.51 -4.08 12.07
N SER A 123 12.15 -2.91 12.05
CA SER A 123 11.55 -1.64 12.46
C SER A 123 10.72 -0.97 11.36
N MET A 124 10.58 -1.61 10.21
CA MET A 124 9.87 -1.08 9.05
C MET A 124 8.63 -1.90 8.69
N SER A 125 7.69 -1.27 7.99
CA SER A 125 6.68 -1.95 7.21
C SER A 125 6.81 -1.58 5.74
N TYR A 126 6.55 -2.56 4.89
CA TYR A 126 6.68 -2.49 3.44
C TYR A 126 5.31 -2.71 2.82
N SER A 127 4.86 -1.79 2.00
CA SER A 127 3.59 -1.91 1.29
C SER A 127 3.84 -2.21 -0.18
N PHE A 128 3.18 -3.24 -0.67
CA PHE A 128 3.31 -3.72 -2.03
C PHE A 128 1.97 -3.71 -2.75
N VAL A 129 2.00 -3.54 -4.06
CA VAL A 129 0.92 -3.95 -4.96
C VAL A 129 1.28 -5.32 -5.53
N MET A 130 0.54 -6.32 -5.13
CA MET A 130 0.65 -7.68 -5.63
C MET A 130 -0.20 -7.83 -6.90
N ARG A 131 0.44 -8.25 -7.99
CA ARG A 131 -0.18 -8.59 -9.26
C ARG A 131 0.00 -10.09 -9.47
N HIS A 132 -1.10 -10.83 -9.52
CA HIS A 132 -1.06 -12.28 -9.66
C HIS A 132 -2.04 -12.72 -10.75
N THR A 133 -1.60 -13.64 -11.61
CA THR A 133 -2.37 -14.09 -12.78
C THR A 133 -3.70 -14.73 -12.43
N GLU A 134 -3.83 -15.35 -11.26
CA GLU A 134 -5.07 -15.95 -10.78
C GLU A 134 -5.92 -14.98 -9.92
N ASN A 135 -5.42 -13.77 -9.65
CA ASN A 135 -6.19 -12.79 -8.90
C ASN A 135 -7.20 -12.07 -9.81
N ARG A 136 -8.27 -11.56 -9.19
CA ARG A 136 -9.26 -10.74 -9.91
C ARG A 136 -8.76 -9.30 -10.00
N ASN A 137 -8.12 -8.97 -11.11
CA ASN A 137 -7.72 -7.62 -11.45
C ASN A 137 -8.60 -7.05 -12.57
N VAL A 138 -8.62 -5.74 -12.72
CA VAL A 138 -9.32 -5.06 -13.83
C VAL A 138 -8.48 -5.18 -15.10
N SER A 139 -7.18 -4.93 -14.97
CA SER A 139 -6.22 -5.09 -16.06
C SER A 139 -5.74 -6.54 -16.17
N PRO A 140 -5.53 -7.08 -17.39
CA PRO A 140 -4.91 -8.38 -17.56
C PRO A 140 -3.52 -8.44 -16.92
N ILE A 141 -3.26 -9.46 -16.13
CA ILE A 141 -1.96 -9.73 -15.52
C ILE A 141 -1.35 -10.93 -16.23
N HIS A 142 -0.15 -10.76 -16.78
CA HIS A 142 0.53 -11.78 -17.56
C HIS A 142 1.62 -12.52 -16.76
N GLU A 143 2.12 -11.89 -15.69
CA GLU A 143 3.14 -12.46 -14.80
C GLU A 143 2.88 -12.06 -13.35
N ASN A 144 3.36 -12.91 -12.44
CA ASN A 144 3.23 -12.66 -11.02
C ASN A 144 4.33 -11.69 -10.58
N THR A 145 3.93 -10.53 -10.06
CA THR A 145 4.87 -9.48 -9.62
C THR A 145 4.49 -8.90 -8.27
N LEU A 146 5.49 -8.41 -7.54
CA LEU A 146 5.35 -7.70 -6.29
C LEU A 146 6.05 -6.35 -6.41
N LEU A 147 5.28 -5.26 -6.45
CA LEU A 147 5.82 -3.91 -6.62
C LEU A 147 5.77 -3.16 -5.29
N LEU A 148 6.93 -2.72 -4.81
CA LEU A 148 7.05 -1.88 -3.61
C LEU A 148 6.51 -0.49 -3.91
N VAL A 149 5.57 -0.02 -3.10
CA VAL A 149 4.91 1.29 -3.29
C VAL A 149 5.10 2.23 -2.11
N GLU A 150 5.37 1.72 -0.91
CA GLU A 150 5.60 2.57 0.25
C GLU A 150 6.34 1.83 1.38
N VAL A 151 7.19 2.57 2.11
CA VAL A 151 7.88 2.05 3.29
C VAL A 151 7.75 3.04 4.44
N TYR A 152 7.38 2.52 5.62
CA TYR A 152 7.37 3.29 6.86
C TYR A 152 8.34 2.71 7.86
N LYS A 153 9.11 3.58 8.52
CA LYS A 153 9.96 3.26 9.66
C LYS A 153 9.32 3.71 10.96
N TYR A 154 9.33 2.83 11.95
CA TYR A 154 8.72 3.06 13.26
C TYR A 154 9.82 3.29 14.29
N THR A 155 9.74 4.41 14.97
CA THR A 155 10.56 4.73 16.14
C THR A 155 9.67 4.82 17.38
N ASP A 156 10.26 5.07 18.54
CA ASP A 156 9.46 5.22 19.75
C ASP A 156 8.63 6.51 19.78
N THR A 157 9.00 7.51 18.98
CA THR A 157 8.41 8.85 19.02
C THR A 157 7.63 9.21 17.76
N HIS A 158 7.94 8.62 16.61
CA HIS A 158 7.32 8.98 15.34
C HIS A 158 7.34 7.83 14.34
N ILE A 159 6.51 7.98 13.30
CA ILE A 159 6.48 7.12 12.12
C ILE A 159 6.97 7.99 10.95
N GLN A 160 7.94 7.49 10.21
CA GLN A 160 8.55 8.18 9.08
C GLN A 160 8.30 7.42 7.78
N ARG A 161 7.77 8.11 6.77
CA ARG A 161 7.75 7.61 5.38
C ARG A 161 9.16 7.71 4.83
N LEU A 162 9.64 6.65 4.19
CA LEU A 162 10.97 6.60 3.59
C LEU A 162 10.89 6.76 2.09
N ASN A 163 12.02 7.18 1.49
CA ASN A 163 12.12 7.31 0.06
C ASN A 163 12.33 5.93 -0.58
N LEU A 164 11.55 5.59 -1.59
CA LEU A 164 11.65 4.30 -2.28
C LEU A 164 12.99 4.10 -2.98
N SER A 165 13.68 5.19 -3.37
CA SER A 165 15.02 5.10 -3.95
C SER A 165 16.07 4.42 -3.07
N ASP A 166 15.82 4.38 -1.74
CA ASP A 166 16.72 3.77 -0.76
C ASP A 166 16.59 2.24 -0.69
N PHE A 167 15.60 1.67 -1.43
CA PHE A 167 15.26 0.25 -1.41
C PHE A 167 15.54 -0.49 -2.70
N LYS A 168 16.38 0.06 -3.58
CA LYS A 168 16.73 -0.55 -4.87
C LYS A 168 17.46 -1.89 -4.76
N GLU A 169 18.04 -2.18 -3.61
CA GLU A 169 18.73 -3.45 -3.34
C GLU A 169 17.76 -4.57 -2.91
N LEU A 170 16.48 -4.27 -2.69
CA LEU A 170 15.48 -5.30 -2.42
C LEU A 170 15.19 -6.07 -3.70
N ASP A 171 15.05 -7.38 -3.56
CA ASP A 171 14.67 -8.27 -4.67
C ASP A 171 13.15 -8.18 -4.96
N CYS A 172 12.71 -7.00 -5.41
CA CYS A 172 11.36 -6.72 -5.86
C CYS A 172 11.35 -5.53 -6.81
N GLU A 173 10.31 -5.42 -7.61
CA GLU A 173 10.07 -4.22 -8.41
C GLU A 173 9.70 -3.03 -7.51
N ILE A 174 10.03 -1.82 -7.94
CA ILE A 174 9.65 -0.57 -7.28
C ILE A 174 8.74 0.20 -8.23
N VAL A 175 7.68 0.81 -7.71
CA VAL A 175 6.79 1.64 -8.53
C VAL A 175 7.56 2.80 -9.18
N ASP A 176 7.26 3.08 -10.45
CA ASP A 176 7.87 4.19 -11.16
C ASP A 176 7.45 5.52 -10.53
N GLN A 177 8.47 6.31 -10.18
CA GLN A 177 8.32 7.66 -9.64
C GLN A 177 8.92 8.66 -10.61
N TYR A 178 8.18 9.72 -10.87
CA TYR A 178 8.57 10.81 -11.77
C TYR A 178 8.87 12.05 -10.95
N LYS A 179 9.96 12.75 -11.29
CA LYS A 179 10.45 13.90 -10.53
C LYS A 179 9.56 15.13 -10.67
N ASP A 180 8.93 15.28 -11.84
CA ASP A 180 8.12 16.43 -12.15
C ASP A 180 6.96 16.05 -13.10
N LYS A 181 6.04 17.00 -13.28
CA LYS A 181 4.88 16.83 -14.15
C LYS A 181 5.25 16.59 -15.60
N GLU A 182 6.32 17.23 -16.10
CA GLU A 182 6.72 17.10 -17.51
C GLU A 182 7.23 15.71 -17.81
N ASP A 183 8.01 15.12 -16.90
CA ASP A 183 8.52 13.76 -17.00
C ASP A 183 7.38 12.75 -16.96
N PHE A 184 6.44 12.94 -16.05
CA PHE A 184 5.22 12.15 -15.94
C PHE A 184 4.36 12.25 -17.22
N MET A 185 4.16 13.46 -17.76
CA MET A 185 3.36 13.66 -18.96
C MET A 185 3.99 13.05 -20.21
N LYS A 186 5.31 13.02 -20.34
CA LYS A 186 6.00 12.31 -21.45
C LYS A 186 5.67 10.82 -21.46
N PHE A 187 5.57 10.21 -20.28
CA PHE A 187 5.14 8.81 -20.15
C PHE A 187 3.67 8.63 -20.56
N TYR A 188 2.81 9.62 -20.26
CA TYR A 188 1.39 9.60 -20.59
C TYR A 188 1.04 9.95 -22.04
N GLU A 189 1.95 10.56 -22.79
CA GLU A 189 1.76 10.85 -24.24
C GLU A 189 1.86 9.60 -25.14
N GLY A 190 2.17 8.44 -24.59
CA GLY A 190 1.91 7.16 -25.23
C GLY A 190 0.40 6.95 -25.48
N PRO A 191 -0.01 5.92 -26.21
CA PRO A 191 -1.43 5.68 -26.52
C PRO A 191 -2.21 5.63 -25.20
N VAL A 192 -2.96 6.69 -24.96
CA VAL A 192 -3.80 6.85 -23.77
C VAL A 192 -4.82 5.72 -23.78
N ILE A 193 -4.56 4.69 -23.00
CA ILE A 193 -5.63 3.82 -22.55
C ILE A 193 -6.44 4.71 -21.59
N PRO A 194 -7.68 5.06 -21.90
CA PRO A 194 -8.46 5.94 -21.03
C PRO A 194 -8.81 5.19 -19.76
N TYR A 195 -7.92 5.19 -18.81
CA TYR A 195 -8.29 4.89 -17.44
C TYR A 195 -8.98 6.13 -16.91
N HIS A 196 -10.29 6.04 -16.75
CA HIS A 196 -11.03 7.01 -16.00
C HIS A 196 -10.40 7.07 -14.60
N ILE A 197 -9.71 8.16 -14.32
CA ILE A 197 -9.42 8.59 -12.96
C ILE A 197 -10.79 8.84 -12.33
N LYS A 198 -11.26 7.89 -11.55
CA LYS A 198 -12.48 8.03 -10.72
C LYS A 198 -12.08 8.29 -9.30
#